data_6c029c8b50676edd0a7dec4d7e4006c6
#
_entry.id   6c029c8b50676edd0a7dec4d7e4006c6
#
_cell.length_a   1.000
_cell.length_b   1.000
_cell.length_c   1.000
_cell.angle_alpha   90.00
_cell.angle_beta   90.00
_cell.angle_gamma   90.00
#
_symmetry.space_group_name_H-M   'P 1'
#
loop_
_entity.id
_entity.type
_entity.pdbx_description
1 polymer ?
#
loop_
_entity_poly.entity_id
_entity_poly.type
_entity_poly.pdbx_seq_one_letter_code
_entity_poly.pdbx_strand_id
1 'polypeptide(L)'
;FITPVHFGDAAEGGGLGTVLPYARADTFFSALCREAADVSPELLAWLIGKANDGEIHISDLLPWKKCMPCYQLYIPRPMMSLPQAEGSETEILSFEEVQEKSQERKQLKKRAFIRAGDIEKYLHNETIEKEPVFGEKILRTQFNGRKNMPYHVAAYQFEEKAGLYIIVSGE
;
A
#
# COMPACT_ATOMS: atom_id res chain seq x y z
N PHE A 1 10.35 -3.26 -9.80
CA PHE A 1 10.31 -4.75 -9.81
C PHE A 1 10.37 -5.24 -11.25
N ILE A 2 11.22 -6.22 -11.51
CA ILE A 2 11.39 -6.84 -12.85
C ILE A 2 10.46 -8.05 -12.98
N THR A 3 10.14 -8.69 -11.87
CA THR A 3 9.30 -9.87 -11.80
C THR A 3 8.09 -9.62 -10.90
N PRO A 4 6.97 -10.33 -11.11
CA PRO A 4 5.84 -10.29 -10.20
C PRO A 4 6.22 -10.71 -8.80
N VAL A 5 5.65 -10.03 -7.80
CA VAL A 5 5.87 -10.27 -6.38
C VAL A 5 4.60 -10.80 -5.71
N HIS A 6 4.76 -11.56 -4.64
CA HIS A 6 3.65 -12.01 -3.81
C HIS A 6 3.81 -11.42 -2.41
N PHE A 7 2.97 -10.44 -2.08
CA PHE A 7 2.79 -9.96 -0.71
C PHE A 7 1.44 -10.46 -0.22
N GLY A 8 1.47 -11.46 0.66
CA GLY A 8 0.25 -12.08 1.18
C GLY A 8 -0.57 -11.14 2.04
N ASP A 9 -1.88 -11.32 2.03
CA ASP A 9 -2.80 -10.64 2.94
C ASP A 9 -3.07 -11.50 4.17
N ALA A 10 -2.46 -11.14 5.31
CA ALA A 10 -2.66 -11.85 6.56
C ALA A 10 -4.10 -11.73 7.10
N ALA A 11 -4.82 -10.65 6.73
CA ALA A 11 -6.20 -10.44 7.16
C ALA A 11 -7.18 -11.44 6.51
N GLU A 12 -6.86 -11.95 5.32
CA GLU A 12 -7.63 -12.98 4.61
C GLU A 12 -7.08 -14.40 4.85
N GLY A 13 -6.34 -14.61 5.95
CA GLY A 13 -5.83 -15.92 6.33
C GLY A 13 -4.52 -16.33 5.65
N GLY A 14 -3.80 -15.40 5.02
CA GLY A 14 -2.48 -15.65 4.43
C GLY A 14 -2.48 -16.61 3.24
N GLY A 15 -3.61 -16.77 2.56
CA GLY A 15 -3.76 -17.68 1.43
C GLY A 15 -2.94 -17.24 0.22
N LEU A 16 -2.44 -18.20 -0.55
CA LEU A 16 -1.71 -17.93 -1.80
C LEU A 16 -2.58 -17.29 -2.89
N GLY A 17 -3.91 -17.24 -2.69
CA GLY A 17 -4.88 -16.68 -3.65
C GLY A 17 -5.04 -15.17 -3.60
N THR A 18 -4.52 -14.51 -2.56
CA THR A 18 -4.61 -13.05 -2.37
C THR A 18 -3.24 -12.39 -2.42
N VAL A 19 -3.17 -11.17 -2.94
CA VAL A 19 -1.93 -10.40 -3.05
C VAL A 19 -2.22 -8.93 -2.85
N LEU A 20 -1.34 -8.26 -2.11
CA LEU A 20 -1.36 -6.82 -1.87
C LEU A 20 -0.39 -6.11 -2.82
N PRO A 21 -0.69 -4.86 -3.23
CA PRO A 21 0.20 -4.01 -4.01
C PRO A 21 1.26 -3.30 -3.14
N TYR A 22 1.45 -3.74 -1.90
CA TYR A 22 2.39 -3.18 -0.93
C TYR A 22 2.88 -4.29 0.00
N ALA A 23 3.97 -4.04 0.72
CA ALA A 23 4.46 -4.95 1.74
C ALA A 23 4.43 -4.27 3.11
N ARG A 24 4.14 -5.04 4.16
CA ARG A 24 4.14 -4.54 5.51
C ARG A 24 5.56 -4.34 6.05
N ALA A 25 5.72 -3.40 6.98
CA ALA A 25 7.00 -3.11 7.61
C ALA A 25 7.61 -4.35 8.30
N ASP A 26 6.80 -5.14 8.98
CA ASP A 26 7.22 -6.37 9.65
C ASP A 26 7.78 -7.42 8.68
N THR A 27 7.15 -7.58 7.53
CA THR A 27 7.60 -8.49 6.46
C THR A 27 8.95 -8.03 5.90
N PHE A 28 9.09 -6.74 5.66
CA PHE A 28 10.34 -6.17 5.16
C PHE A 28 11.45 -6.24 6.21
N PHE A 29 11.16 -5.89 7.46
CA PHE A 29 12.12 -5.98 8.56
C PHE A 29 12.59 -7.42 8.80
N SER A 30 11.67 -8.39 8.73
CA SER A 30 12.02 -9.81 8.82
C SER A 30 12.96 -10.25 7.69
N ALA A 31 12.75 -9.76 6.47
CA ALA A 31 13.65 -10.03 5.36
C ALA A 31 15.03 -9.39 5.60
N LEU A 32 15.08 -8.15 6.09
CA LEU A 32 16.35 -7.50 6.46
C LEU A 32 17.09 -8.27 7.56
N CYS A 33 16.40 -8.75 8.59
CA CYS A 33 16.99 -9.56 9.63
C CYS A 33 17.58 -10.86 9.08
N ARG A 34 16.89 -11.47 8.11
CA ARG A 34 17.39 -12.67 7.44
C ARG A 34 18.68 -12.40 6.69
N GLU A 35 18.71 -11.37 5.86
CA GLU A 35 19.91 -10.98 5.10
C GLU A 35 21.06 -10.57 6.05
N ALA A 36 20.74 -9.84 7.14
CA ALA A 36 21.73 -9.48 8.15
C ALA A 36 22.35 -10.72 8.80
N ALA A 37 21.55 -11.74 9.13
CA ALA A 37 22.03 -13.00 9.69
C ALA A 37 22.96 -13.76 8.74
N ASP A 38 22.68 -13.71 7.44
CA ASP A 38 23.52 -14.34 6.42
C ASP A 38 24.84 -13.58 6.21
N VAL A 39 24.91 -12.29 6.55
CA VAL A 39 26.15 -11.49 6.52
C VAL A 39 26.99 -11.70 7.79
N SER A 40 26.43 -11.42 8.97
CA SER A 40 27.07 -11.70 10.24
C SER A 40 26.07 -11.66 11.41
N PRO A 41 26.28 -12.50 12.48
CA PRO A 41 25.48 -12.45 13.68
C PRO A 41 25.51 -11.08 14.40
N GLU A 42 26.64 -10.38 14.32
CA GLU A 42 26.82 -9.06 14.93
C GLU A 42 25.95 -8.01 14.25
N LEU A 43 25.83 -8.06 12.91
CA LEU A 43 24.96 -7.16 12.16
C LEU A 43 23.49 -7.40 12.51
N LEU A 44 23.08 -8.66 12.64
CA LEU A 44 21.73 -9.01 13.08
C LEU A 44 21.45 -8.47 14.48
N ALA A 45 22.36 -8.71 15.43
CA ALA A 45 22.22 -8.24 16.81
C ALA A 45 22.13 -6.71 16.88
N TRP A 46 22.95 -6.01 16.12
CA TRP A 46 22.92 -4.55 16.00
C TRP A 46 21.56 -4.05 15.46
N LEU A 47 21.08 -4.64 14.36
CA LEU A 47 19.81 -4.25 13.74
C LEU A 47 18.62 -4.44 14.69
N ILE A 48 18.56 -5.59 15.38
CA ILE A 48 17.51 -5.88 16.36
C ILE A 48 17.61 -4.94 17.56
N GLY A 49 18.83 -4.69 18.08
CA GLY A 49 19.06 -3.76 19.17
C GLY A 49 18.53 -2.36 18.84
N LYS A 50 18.95 -1.81 17.71
CA LYS A 50 18.51 -0.48 17.25
C LYS A 50 17.00 -0.36 17.06
N ALA A 51 16.36 -1.41 16.56
CA ALA A 51 14.90 -1.45 16.42
C ALA A 51 14.18 -1.51 17.78
N ASN A 52 14.69 -2.31 18.74
CA ASN A 52 14.12 -2.42 20.08
C ASN A 52 14.28 -1.14 20.89
N ASP A 53 15.39 -0.45 20.72
CA ASP A 53 15.68 0.82 21.39
C ASP A 53 14.90 2.01 20.78
N GLY A 54 14.16 1.76 19.68
CA GLY A 54 13.39 2.80 18.98
C GLY A 54 14.27 3.78 18.19
N GLU A 55 15.53 3.42 17.92
CA GLU A 55 16.45 4.24 17.14
C GLU A 55 16.27 4.05 15.62
N ILE A 56 15.54 3.01 15.19
CA ILE A 56 15.20 2.77 13.79
C ILE A 56 13.69 2.56 13.67
N HIS A 57 13.05 3.38 12.85
CA HIS A 57 11.64 3.23 12.48
C HIS A 57 11.53 3.01 10.98
N ILE A 58 10.72 2.05 10.60
CA ILE A 58 10.54 1.65 9.20
C ILE A 58 9.04 1.69 8.90
N SER A 59 8.66 2.41 7.84
CA SER A 59 7.28 2.39 7.35
C SER A 59 6.98 1.11 6.57
N ASP A 60 5.70 0.86 6.29
CA ASP A 60 5.31 -0.06 5.22
C ASP A 60 5.96 0.35 3.89
N LEU A 61 6.12 -0.62 2.99
CA LEU A 61 6.54 -0.35 1.61
C LEU A 61 5.32 0.11 0.83
N LEU A 62 5.27 1.40 0.54
CA LEU A 62 4.13 2.07 -0.04
C LEU A 62 4.31 2.30 -1.54
N PRO A 63 3.22 2.34 -2.33
CA PRO A 63 3.34 2.50 -3.76
C PRO A 63 3.75 3.91 -4.17
N TRP A 64 4.52 3.98 -5.25
CA TRP A 64 4.80 5.22 -5.98
C TRP A 64 4.53 5.01 -7.48
N LYS A 65 4.29 6.10 -8.18
CA LYS A 65 4.16 6.12 -9.64
C LYS A 65 4.92 7.31 -10.23
N LYS A 66 5.61 7.07 -11.34
CA LYS A 66 6.29 8.12 -12.09
C LYS A 66 5.30 8.81 -13.01
N CYS A 67 5.04 10.08 -12.71
CA CYS A 67 4.28 11.00 -13.55
C CYS A 67 5.22 12.13 -13.96
N MET A 68 5.65 12.13 -15.23
CA MET A 68 6.59 13.14 -15.70
C MET A 68 6.13 14.55 -15.34
N PRO A 69 7.00 15.42 -14.79
CA PRO A 69 8.44 15.25 -14.56
C PRO A 69 8.83 14.65 -13.20
N CYS A 70 7.90 14.31 -12.31
CA CYS A 70 8.17 13.91 -10.93
C CYS A 70 7.68 12.51 -10.58
N TYR A 71 8.04 12.06 -9.38
CA TYR A 71 7.49 10.87 -8.75
C TYR A 71 6.32 11.28 -7.84
N GLN A 72 5.23 10.55 -7.91
CA GLN A 72 4.10 10.68 -7.00
C GLN A 72 4.16 9.56 -5.98
N LEU A 73 4.19 9.93 -4.71
CA LEU A 73 4.16 9.02 -3.57
C LEU A 73 2.72 8.86 -3.09
N TYR A 74 2.36 7.65 -2.72
CA TYR A 74 1.02 7.32 -2.24
C TYR A 74 1.12 6.80 -0.81
N ILE A 75 0.17 7.21 0.01
CA ILE A 75 0.04 6.80 1.41
C ILE A 75 -1.29 6.09 1.62
N PRO A 76 -1.41 5.19 2.61
CA PRO A 76 -2.70 4.63 2.97
C PRO A 76 -3.70 5.74 3.27
N ARG A 77 -4.92 5.57 2.77
CA ARG A 77 -6.00 6.54 3.04
C ARG A 77 -6.28 6.57 4.55
N PRO A 78 -6.23 7.73 5.21
CA PRO A 78 -6.56 7.83 6.63
C PRO A 78 -8.00 7.37 6.90
N MET A 79 -8.17 6.49 7.89
CA MET A 79 -9.47 6.03 8.35
C MET A 79 -10.01 6.99 9.41
N MET A 80 -10.59 8.09 8.96
CA MET A 80 -11.18 9.09 9.85
C MET A 80 -12.55 9.53 9.32
N SER A 81 -13.41 9.94 10.25
CA SER A 81 -14.64 10.63 9.89
C SER A 81 -14.27 12.07 9.53
N LEU A 82 -14.39 12.39 8.25
CA LEU A 82 -14.17 13.78 7.81
C LEU A 82 -15.29 14.64 8.40
N PRO A 83 -14.97 15.86 8.90
CA PRO A 83 -15.98 16.81 9.32
C PRO A 83 -16.97 17.01 8.17
N GLN A 84 -18.24 16.97 8.47
CA GLN A 84 -19.22 17.51 7.51
C GLN A 84 -18.91 19.01 7.44
N ALA A 85 -18.80 19.55 6.23
CA ALA A 85 -18.61 20.99 6.06
C ALA A 85 -19.71 21.71 6.85
N GLU A 86 -19.34 22.30 7.99
CA GLU A 86 -20.23 23.16 8.74
C GLU A 86 -20.50 24.37 7.84
N GLY A 87 -21.73 24.51 7.37
CA GLY A 87 -22.14 25.70 6.64
C GLY A 87 -22.49 25.53 5.17
N SER A 88 -22.74 24.36 4.66
CA SER A 88 -23.59 24.29 3.47
C SER A 88 -24.99 24.66 3.93
N GLU A 89 -25.25 26.01 3.95
CA GLU A 89 -26.60 26.52 3.78
C GLU A 89 -27.28 25.58 2.81
N THR A 90 -28.51 25.21 3.08
CA THR A 90 -29.36 24.30 2.35
C THR A 90 -29.41 24.66 0.85
N GLU A 91 -28.31 24.43 0.13
CA GLU A 91 -28.40 24.30 -1.31
C GLU A 91 -29.28 23.09 -1.56
N ILE A 92 -30.44 23.36 -2.11
CA ILE A 92 -31.38 22.33 -2.59
C ILE A 92 -30.68 21.66 -3.77
N LEU A 93 -29.83 20.68 -3.47
CA LEU A 93 -29.17 19.88 -4.49
C LEU A 93 -30.24 19.07 -5.24
N SER A 94 -30.10 18.98 -6.53
CA SER A 94 -30.93 18.09 -7.34
C SER A 94 -30.71 16.64 -6.94
N PHE A 95 -31.66 15.77 -7.20
CA PHE A 95 -31.52 14.35 -6.91
C PHE A 95 -30.28 13.73 -7.58
N GLU A 96 -29.97 14.18 -8.79
CA GLU A 96 -28.82 13.73 -9.57
C GLU A 96 -27.49 14.13 -8.89
N GLU A 97 -27.35 15.36 -8.43
CA GLU A 97 -26.17 15.85 -7.72
C GLU A 97 -25.96 15.12 -6.36
N VAL A 98 -27.03 14.81 -5.65
CA VAL A 98 -26.95 14.02 -4.41
C VAL A 98 -26.48 12.59 -4.72
N GLN A 99 -26.96 12.01 -5.81
CA GLN A 99 -26.57 10.67 -6.24
C GLN A 99 -25.09 10.64 -6.65
N GLU A 100 -24.63 11.61 -7.43
CA GLU A 100 -23.22 11.74 -7.84
C GLU A 100 -22.29 11.90 -6.64
N LYS A 101 -22.57 12.83 -5.74
CA LYS A 101 -21.80 13.03 -4.50
C LYS A 101 -21.78 11.76 -3.63
N SER A 102 -22.90 11.03 -3.56
CA SER A 102 -22.96 9.77 -2.83
C SER A 102 -22.08 8.69 -3.48
N GLN A 103 -22.07 8.60 -4.81
CA GLN A 103 -21.21 7.67 -5.53
C GLN A 103 -19.73 8.01 -5.37
N GLU A 104 -19.35 9.28 -5.49
CA GLU A 104 -17.98 9.74 -5.27
C GLU A 104 -17.49 9.39 -3.86
N ARG A 105 -18.31 9.65 -2.83
CA ARG A 105 -17.99 9.27 -1.44
C ARG A 105 -17.81 7.76 -1.28
N LYS A 106 -18.65 6.95 -1.93
CA LYS A 106 -18.52 5.49 -1.92
C LYS A 106 -17.23 5.03 -2.61
N GLN A 107 -16.88 5.65 -3.74
CA GLN A 107 -15.63 5.38 -4.45
C GLN A 107 -14.42 5.78 -3.61
N LEU A 108 -14.47 6.97 -2.98
CA LEU A 108 -13.39 7.43 -2.10
C LEU A 108 -13.16 6.48 -0.92
N LYS A 109 -14.25 5.97 -0.32
CA LYS A 109 -14.16 4.99 0.78
C LYS A 109 -13.55 3.64 0.35
N LYS A 110 -13.62 3.30 -0.92
CA LYS A 110 -13.02 2.06 -1.46
C LYS A 110 -11.55 2.19 -1.81
N ARG A 111 -11.02 3.41 -1.88
CA ARG A 111 -9.60 3.62 -2.18
C ARG A 111 -8.72 3.12 -1.06
N ALA A 112 -7.69 2.38 -1.41
CA ALA A 112 -6.68 1.94 -0.46
C ALA A 112 -5.64 3.04 -0.21
N PHE A 113 -5.31 3.83 -1.24
CA PHE A 113 -4.25 4.83 -1.22
C PHE A 113 -4.74 6.18 -1.73
N ILE A 114 -4.11 7.24 -1.22
CA ILE A 114 -4.23 8.61 -1.72
C ILE A 114 -2.83 9.16 -2.00
N ARG A 115 -2.72 10.13 -2.89
CA ARG A 115 -1.46 10.82 -3.16
C ARG A 115 -1.04 11.60 -1.92
N ALA A 116 0.23 11.47 -1.50
CA ALA A 116 0.73 12.16 -0.31
C ALA A 116 0.53 13.67 -0.35
N GLY A 117 0.66 14.29 -1.54
CA GLY A 117 0.40 15.71 -1.72
C GLY A 117 -1.07 16.14 -1.66
N ASP A 118 -2.01 15.20 -1.65
CA ASP A 118 -3.44 15.49 -1.57
C ASP A 118 -4.01 15.26 -0.15
N ILE A 119 -3.15 15.03 0.85
CA ILE A 119 -3.59 14.77 2.23
C ILE A 119 -4.40 15.95 2.80
N GLU A 120 -3.97 17.18 2.58
CA GLU A 120 -4.68 18.38 3.05
C GLU A 120 -6.05 18.50 2.39
N LYS A 121 -6.14 18.31 1.07
CA LYS A 121 -7.41 18.29 0.35
C LYS A 121 -8.35 17.21 0.89
N TYR A 122 -7.79 16.01 1.15
CA TYR A 122 -8.55 14.93 1.75
C TYR A 122 -9.11 15.31 3.12
N LEU A 123 -8.29 15.94 3.99
CA LEU A 123 -8.71 16.37 5.33
C LEU A 123 -9.79 17.46 5.30
N HIS A 124 -9.78 18.33 4.28
CA HIS A 124 -10.80 19.35 4.04
C HIS A 124 -12.00 18.87 3.23
N ASN A 125 -12.09 17.55 2.96
CA ASN A 125 -13.17 16.95 2.16
C ASN A 125 -13.29 17.51 0.73
N GLU A 126 -12.17 17.97 0.18
CA GLU A 126 -12.08 18.42 -1.20
C GLU A 126 -11.95 17.25 -2.18
N THR A 127 -12.24 17.52 -3.44
CA THR A 127 -12.09 16.51 -4.50
C THR A 127 -10.59 16.19 -4.72
N ILE A 128 -10.26 14.92 -4.66
CA ILE A 128 -8.91 14.40 -4.91
C ILE A 128 -8.88 13.54 -6.18
N GLU A 129 -7.72 13.48 -6.83
CA GLU A 129 -7.53 12.65 -8.02
C GLU A 129 -7.86 11.17 -7.75
N LYS A 130 -8.29 10.46 -8.80
CA LYS A 130 -8.55 9.02 -8.70
C LYS A 130 -7.27 8.26 -8.37
N GLU A 131 -7.42 7.18 -7.59
CA GLU A 131 -6.32 6.28 -7.30
C GLU A 131 -5.78 5.70 -8.63
N PRO A 132 -4.48 5.80 -8.89
CA PRO A 132 -3.90 5.24 -10.11
C PRO A 132 -3.80 3.73 -10.01
N VAL A 133 -3.71 3.10 -11.16
CA VAL A 133 -3.31 1.70 -11.27
C VAL A 133 -1.78 1.64 -11.14
N PHE A 134 -1.28 0.85 -10.19
CA PHE A 134 0.17 0.64 -9.99
C PHE A 134 0.67 -0.61 -10.73
N GLY A 135 -0.23 -1.47 -11.13
CA GLY A 135 0.04 -2.75 -11.75
C GLY A 135 -1.20 -3.63 -11.80
N GLU A 136 -1.02 -4.89 -12.03
CA GLU A 136 -2.10 -5.85 -12.12
C GLU A 136 -1.88 -7.09 -11.25
N LYS A 137 -2.97 -7.68 -10.81
CA LYS A 137 -2.96 -8.98 -10.14
C LYS A 137 -2.93 -10.07 -11.21
N ILE A 138 -1.97 -10.97 -11.12
CA ILE A 138 -1.84 -12.13 -11.99
C ILE A 138 -1.92 -13.41 -11.17
N LEU A 139 -2.48 -14.46 -11.76
CA LEU A 139 -2.54 -15.78 -11.15
C LEU A 139 -1.51 -16.69 -11.83
N ARG A 140 -0.57 -17.22 -11.07
CA ARG A 140 0.44 -18.16 -11.56
C ARG A 140 0.13 -19.56 -11.06
N THR A 141 0.22 -20.52 -11.95
CA THR A 141 0.17 -21.94 -11.59
C THR A 141 1.57 -22.45 -11.33
N GLN A 142 1.77 -23.04 -10.16
CA GLN A 142 3.01 -23.70 -9.79
C GLN A 142 2.74 -25.17 -9.52
N PHE A 143 3.77 -26.01 -9.64
CA PHE A 143 3.69 -27.43 -9.36
C PHE A 143 4.52 -27.77 -8.11
N ASN A 144 3.88 -28.47 -7.18
CA ASN A 144 4.63 -29.05 -6.07
C ASN A 144 5.39 -30.29 -6.59
N GLY A 145 6.70 -30.17 -6.70
CA GLY A 145 7.57 -31.21 -7.25
C GLY A 145 7.50 -32.58 -6.57
N ARG A 146 6.97 -32.65 -5.32
CA ARG A 146 6.80 -33.92 -4.61
C ARG A 146 5.47 -34.61 -4.89
N LYS A 147 4.42 -33.88 -5.27
CA LYS A 147 3.06 -34.43 -5.44
C LYS A 147 2.47 -34.22 -6.83
N ASN A 148 3.19 -33.57 -7.75
CA ASN A 148 2.70 -33.16 -9.07
C ASN A 148 1.31 -32.49 -9.06
N MET A 149 0.96 -31.86 -7.94
CA MET A 149 -0.31 -31.14 -7.82
C MET A 149 -0.11 -29.66 -8.16
N PRO A 150 -0.86 -29.14 -9.13
CA PRO A 150 -0.85 -27.71 -9.41
C PRO A 150 -1.47 -26.93 -8.25
N TYR A 151 -0.88 -25.79 -7.93
CA TYR A 151 -1.48 -24.82 -7.03
C TYR A 151 -1.34 -23.41 -7.61
N HIS A 152 -2.27 -22.55 -7.26
CA HIS A 152 -2.30 -21.19 -7.77
C HIS A 152 -1.71 -20.23 -6.74
N VAL A 153 -0.87 -19.32 -7.22
CA VAL A 153 -0.29 -18.23 -6.44
C VAL A 153 -0.66 -16.93 -7.10
N ALA A 154 -1.37 -16.07 -6.39
CA ALA A 154 -1.58 -14.71 -6.83
C ALA A 154 -0.28 -13.93 -6.71
N ALA A 155 0.04 -13.15 -7.72
CA ALA A 155 1.20 -12.27 -7.71
C ALA A 155 0.79 -10.88 -8.21
N TYR A 156 1.54 -9.87 -7.86
CA TYR A 156 1.35 -8.50 -8.32
C TYR A 156 2.48 -8.11 -9.26
N GLN A 157 2.12 -7.72 -10.48
CA GLN A 157 3.06 -7.21 -11.47
C GLN A 157 2.96 -5.71 -11.50
N PHE A 158 4.00 -5.02 -11.03
CA PHE A 158 4.06 -3.56 -11.12
C PHE A 158 4.27 -3.11 -12.56
N GLU A 159 3.66 -1.98 -12.92
CA GLU A 159 3.96 -1.30 -14.19
C GLU A 159 5.41 -0.81 -14.20
N GLU A 160 5.99 -0.60 -15.38
CA GLU A 160 7.38 -0.13 -15.56
C GLU A 160 7.66 1.19 -14.81
N LYS A 161 6.65 2.04 -14.68
CA LYS A 161 6.76 3.35 -14.03
C LYS A 161 6.16 3.37 -12.62
N ALA A 162 6.04 2.23 -11.99
CA ALA A 162 5.51 2.10 -10.64
C ALA A 162 6.39 1.16 -9.79
N GLY A 163 6.29 1.29 -8.49
CA GLY A 163 7.05 0.47 -7.55
C GLY A 163 6.70 0.79 -6.12
N LEU A 164 7.57 0.40 -5.20
CA LEU A 164 7.43 0.65 -3.78
C LEU A 164 8.54 1.56 -3.26
N TYR A 165 8.22 2.38 -2.29
CA TYR A 165 9.15 3.18 -1.51
C TYR A 165 8.98 2.87 -0.03
N ILE A 166 9.97 3.22 0.75
CA ILE A 166 9.99 3.07 2.19
C ILE A 166 10.46 4.36 2.82
N ILE A 167 9.92 4.68 3.98
CA ILE A 167 10.41 5.76 4.83
C ILE A 167 11.16 5.10 5.99
N VAL A 168 12.40 5.50 6.15
CA VAL A 168 13.23 5.08 7.28
C VAL A 168 13.60 6.35 8.04
N SER A 169 13.36 6.34 9.34
CA SER A 169 13.82 7.39 10.25
C SER A 169 14.60 6.77 11.39
N GLY A 170 15.56 7.53 11.90
CA GLY A 170 16.41 7.10 13.00
C GLY A 170 17.22 8.28 13.54
N GLU A 171 17.76 8.14 14.72
CA GLU A 171 18.72 9.08 15.33
C GLU A 171 20.16 8.61 15.12
#